data_90fd6d93bd3fbd1488def5abece47e83
#
_entry.id   90fd6d93bd3fbd1488def5abece47e83
#
_cell.length_a   1.000
_cell.length_b   1.000
_cell.length_c   1.000
_cell.angle_alpha   90.00
_cell.angle_beta   90.00
_cell.angle_gamma   90.00
#
_symmetry.space_group_name_H-M   'P 1'
#
loop_
_entity.id
_entity.type
_entity.pdbx_description
1 polymer ?
#
loop_
_entity_poly.entity_id
_entity_poly.type
_entity_poly.pdbx_seq_one_letter_code
_entity_poly.pdbx_strand_id
1 'polypeptide(L)'
;KKECNLNSMRILFYCDTVFSFGGVQRVLAEIAKALSGKHEVTILTTDTCTDLSMYGYAESTVRFDSFSYSASSFIERLLCKGYSFLYKHGLPHTRQTSEWYAASFFPSSYKRTLARKINARQCDVVIGVHAFMALHLSAVKSRIRTKTVGWLHNSYEAFFEKETPYLPGLDCFFQVQMGKLDERVVLSHADAGCFFRKMNLCCEVIYNPLTVLPKGRGKKEYRRILAVGRFSFGHKGFDILIKAFSVFVKTHPDWTLEIVGEGPEEALYRSLINEY
;
A
#
# COMPACT_ATOMS: atom_id res chain seq x y z
N LYS A 1 35.39 -1.22 -6.39
CA LYS A 1 34.02 -1.66 -6.02
C LYS A 1 34.18 -2.55 -4.80
N LYS A 2 33.82 -2.06 -3.60
CA LYS A 2 33.69 -2.90 -2.41
C LYS A 2 32.42 -3.73 -2.62
N GLU A 3 32.56 -5.01 -2.87
CA GLU A 3 31.47 -5.96 -2.68
C GLU A 3 31.12 -5.91 -1.19
N CYS A 4 29.98 -5.28 -0.88
CA CYS A 4 29.37 -5.42 0.42
C CYS A 4 28.93 -6.88 0.53
N ASN A 5 29.65 -7.71 1.27
CA ASN A 5 29.20 -9.01 1.71
C ASN A 5 27.98 -8.77 2.64
N LEU A 6 26.81 -8.57 2.02
CA LEU A 6 25.55 -8.55 2.74
C LEU A 6 25.30 -9.99 3.23
N ASN A 7 25.55 -10.24 4.51
CA ASN A 7 25.11 -11.46 5.17
C ASN A 7 23.62 -11.67 4.84
N SER A 8 23.21 -12.91 4.60
CA SER A 8 21.81 -13.25 4.36
C SER A 8 20.95 -12.72 5.53
N MET A 9 19.95 -11.93 5.20
CA MET A 9 19.00 -11.36 6.17
C MET A 9 17.68 -12.14 6.17
N ARG A 10 17.00 -12.15 7.30
CA ARG A 10 15.63 -12.65 7.44
C ARG A 10 14.66 -11.49 7.34
N ILE A 11 13.92 -11.40 6.25
CA ILE A 11 13.03 -10.29 5.92
C ILE A 11 11.58 -10.78 6.06
N LEU A 12 10.79 -10.06 6.84
CA LEU A 12 9.37 -10.32 7.00
C LEU A 12 8.55 -9.20 6.38
N PHE A 13 7.78 -9.48 5.33
CA PHE A 13 6.74 -8.58 4.84
C PHE A 13 5.43 -8.87 5.56
N TYR A 14 4.80 -7.84 6.08
CA TYR A 14 3.48 -7.93 6.69
C TYR A 14 2.46 -7.20 5.81
N CYS A 15 1.55 -7.97 5.21
CA CYS A 15 0.56 -7.52 4.25
C CYS A 15 -0.83 -8.07 4.60
N ASP A 16 -1.89 -7.35 4.26
CA ASP A 16 -3.27 -7.81 4.44
C ASP A 16 -3.61 -8.91 3.45
N THR A 17 -3.52 -8.62 2.16
CA THR A 17 -3.78 -9.60 1.09
C THR A 17 -2.62 -9.63 0.08
N VAL A 18 -2.26 -10.82 -0.36
CA VAL A 18 -1.18 -11.09 -1.32
C VAL A 18 -1.73 -11.77 -2.56
N PHE A 19 -2.75 -12.60 -2.40
CA PHE A 19 -3.37 -13.41 -3.44
C PHE A 19 -4.61 -12.72 -4.03
N SER A 20 -4.45 -11.45 -4.41
CA SER A 20 -5.48 -10.66 -5.09
C SER A 20 -4.86 -9.77 -6.17
N PHE A 21 -5.64 -9.38 -7.18
CA PHE A 21 -5.16 -8.48 -8.22
C PHE A 21 -5.00 -7.06 -7.68
N GLY A 22 -3.78 -6.52 -7.76
CA GLY A 22 -3.49 -5.15 -7.32
C GLY A 22 -2.06 -4.72 -7.60
N GLY A 23 -1.86 -3.40 -7.70
CA GLY A 23 -0.53 -2.82 -7.94
C GLY A 23 0.44 -3.09 -6.80
N VAL A 24 -0.03 -2.99 -5.56
CA VAL A 24 0.78 -3.24 -4.34
C VAL A 24 1.21 -4.70 -4.28
N GLN A 25 0.27 -5.63 -4.52
CA GLN A 25 0.52 -7.07 -4.50
C GLN A 25 1.56 -7.47 -5.57
N ARG A 26 1.43 -6.90 -6.76
CA ARG A 26 2.38 -7.15 -7.86
C ARG A 26 3.78 -6.62 -7.52
N VAL A 27 3.88 -5.41 -6.99
CA VAL A 27 5.17 -4.82 -6.58
C VAL A 27 5.79 -5.62 -5.44
N LEU A 28 5.00 -6.01 -4.43
CA LEU A 28 5.46 -6.88 -3.35
C LEU A 28 6.01 -8.19 -3.88
N ALA A 29 5.31 -8.82 -4.82
CA ALA A 29 5.74 -10.08 -5.41
C ALA A 29 7.09 -9.97 -6.11
N GLU A 30 7.28 -8.94 -6.96
CA GLU A 30 8.54 -8.73 -7.66
C GLU A 30 9.71 -8.49 -6.69
N ILE A 31 9.51 -7.67 -5.66
CA ILE A 31 10.54 -7.40 -4.67
C ILE A 31 10.82 -8.62 -3.79
N ALA A 32 9.78 -9.31 -3.30
CA ALA A 32 9.95 -10.49 -2.46
C ALA A 32 10.70 -11.61 -3.20
N LYS A 33 10.34 -11.88 -4.47
CA LYS A 33 11.04 -12.87 -5.32
C LYS A 33 12.50 -12.46 -5.54
N ALA A 34 12.76 -11.22 -5.90
CA ALA A 34 14.13 -10.75 -6.13
C ALA A 34 15.01 -10.85 -4.88
N LEU A 35 14.46 -10.50 -3.71
CA LEU A 35 15.16 -10.58 -2.44
C LEU A 35 15.37 -12.04 -1.99
N SER A 36 14.43 -12.94 -2.29
CA SER A 36 14.51 -14.35 -1.88
C SER A 36 15.68 -15.12 -2.53
N GLY A 37 16.28 -14.57 -3.58
CA GLY A 37 17.51 -15.11 -4.17
C GLY A 37 18.77 -14.93 -3.31
N LYS A 38 18.74 -14.01 -2.33
CA LYS A 38 19.90 -13.71 -1.47
C LYS A 38 19.56 -13.67 0.03
N HIS A 39 18.30 -13.60 0.38
CA HIS A 39 17.80 -13.43 1.74
C HIS A 39 16.70 -14.45 2.03
N GLU A 40 16.44 -14.71 3.31
CA GLU A 40 15.30 -15.51 3.73
C GLU A 40 14.08 -14.59 3.82
N VAL A 41 13.15 -14.72 2.87
CA VAL A 41 11.96 -13.88 2.76
C VAL A 41 10.71 -14.63 3.19
N THR A 42 9.98 -14.05 4.12
CA THR A 42 8.65 -14.54 4.55
C THR A 42 7.61 -13.46 4.36
N ILE A 43 6.43 -13.81 3.89
CA ILE A 43 5.26 -12.92 3.84
C ILE A 43 4.25 -13.40 4.87
N LEU A 44 3.94 -12.54 5.83
CA LEU A 44 2.88 -12.71 6.81
C LEU A 44 1.63 -12.02 6.29
N THR A 45 0.59 -12.77 5.97
CA THR A 45 -0.66 -12.25 5.38
C THR A 45 -1.88 -12.62 6.19
N THR A 46 -2.97 -11.88 6.02
CA THR A 46 -4.28 -12.23 6.56
C THR A 46 -5.09 -13.13 5.62
N ASP A 47 -4.58 -13.43 4.43
CA ASP A 47 -5.23 -14.36 3.52
C ASP A 47 -5.40 -15.74 4.16
N THR A 48 -6.56 -16.33 3.95
CA THR A 48 -6.91 -17.69 4.41
C THR A 48 -6.59 -18.76 3.37
N CYS A 49 -6.41 -18.37 2.13
CA CYS A 49 -6.09 -19.23 1.00
C CYS A 49 -4.73 -18.82 0.41
N THR A 50 -3.92 -19.79 0.04
CA THR A 50 -2.61 -19.58 -0.59
C THR A 50 -2.68 -20.00 -2.05
N ASP A 51 -2.64 -19.05 -2.95
CA ASP A 51 -2.56 -19.29 -4.40
C ASP A 51 -1.17 -18.92 -4.93
N LEU A 52 -0.27 -19.87 -4.93
CA LEU A 52 1.10 -19.67 -5.38
C LEU A 52 1.23 -19.48 -6.90
N SER A 53 0.18 -19.73 -7.70
CA SER A 53 0.19 -19.49 -9.13
C SER A 53 0.17 -17.99 -9.44
N MET A 54 -0.40 -17.18 -8.54
CA MET A 54 -0.42 -15.73 -8.69
C MET A 54 0.99 -15.15 -8.62
N TYR A 55 1.27 -14.22 -9.49
CA TYR A 55 2.53 -13.45 -9.56
C TYR A 55 3.81 -14.31 -9.66
N GLY A 56 3.70 -15.62 -9.98
CA GLY A 56 4.85 -16.53 -10.11
C GLY A 56 5.54 -16.84 -8.78
N TYR A 57 4.82 -16.87 -7.68
CA TYR A 57 5.37 -17.26 -6.39
C TYR A 57 5.79 -18.73 -6.34
N ALA A 58 5.15 -19.62 -7.10
CA ALA A 58 5.49 -21.05 -7.15
C ALA A 58 6.95 -21.33 -7.56
N GLU A 59 7.56 -20.42 -8.31
CA GLU A 59 8.95 -20.55 -8.78
C GLU A 59 9.96 -19.86 -7.84
N SER A 60 9.53 -19.40 -6.67
CA SER A 60 10.35 -18.65 -5.72
C SER A 60 10.57 -19.41 -4.41
N THR A 61 11.57 -18.97 -3.64
CA THR A 61 11.84 -19.46 -2.28
C THR A 61 11.14 -18.63 -1.20
N VAL A 62 10.19 -17.77 -1.57
CA VAL A 62 9.39 -16.97 -0.64
C VAL A 62 8.51 -17.88 0.19
N ARG A 63 8.55 -17.70 1.51
CA ARG A 63 7.70 -18.43 2.45
C ARG A 63 6.46 -17.62 2.80
N PHE A 64 5.35 -18.30 3.06
CA PHE A 64 4.10 -17.68 3.50
C PHE A 64 3.71 -18.15 4.88
N ASP A 65 3.17 -17.22 5.67
CA ASP A 65 2.57 -17.50 6.96
C ASP A 65 1.25 -16.73 7.10
N SER A 66 0.26 -17.33 7.71
CA SER A 66 -1.03 -16.68 7.90
C SER A 66 -1.11 -16.03 9.28
N PHE A 67 -1.75 -14.88 9.33
CA PHE A 67 -2.12 -14.19 10.55
C PHE A 67 -3.64 -14.06 10.61
N SER A 68 -4.26 -14.90 11.42
CA SER A 68 -5.68 -14.77 11.75
C SER A 68 -5.83 -14.19 13.15
N TYR A 69 -6.71 -13.24 13.28
CA TYR A 69 -7.08 -12.64 14.55
C TYR A 69 -8.57 -12.92 14.81
N SER A 70 -8.86 -13.60 15.92
CA SER A 70 -10.24 -13.75 16.36
C SER A 70 -10.79 -12.40 16.82
N ALA A 71 -11.98 -12.07 16.32
CA ALA A 71 -12.60 -10.79 16.58
C ALA A 71 -12.63 -10.47 18.07
N SER A 72 -12.32 -9.22 18.41
CA SER A 72 -12.59 -8.61 19.70
C SER A 72 -14.05 -8.84 20.16
N SER A 73 -14.29 -8.86 21.46
CA SER A 73 -15.64 -8.97 22.00
C SER A 73 -16.57 -7.87 21.47
N PHE A 74 -17.87 -8.10 21.48
CA PHE A 74 -18.85 -7.09 21.04
C PHE A 74 -18.66 -5.75 21.78
N ILE A 75 -18.42 -5.83 23.09
CA ILE A 75 -18.18 -4.63 23.94
C ILE A 75 -16.91 -3.89 23.49
N GLU A 76 -15.81 -4.61 23.23
CA GLU A 76 -14.56 -4.00 22.75
C GLU A 76 -14.76 -3.30 21.41
N ARG A 77 -15.53 -3.88 20.49
CA ARG A 77 -15.86 -3.25 19.20
C ARG A 77 -16.73 -1.98 19.37
N LEU A 78 -17.67 -2.01 20.30
CA LEU A 78 -18.52 -0.87 20.60
C LEU A 78 -17.69 0.29 21.18
N LEU A 79 -16.81 0.01 22.13
CA LEU A 79 -15.90 0.98 22.74
C LEU A 79 -14.93 1.58 21.68
N CYS A 80 -14.37 0.74 20.81
CA CYS A 80 -13.52 1.20 19.70
C CYS A 80 -14.29 2.17 18.77
N LYS A 81 -15.51 1.83 18.39
CA LYS A 81 -16.35 2.70 17.56
C LYS A 81 -16.68 4.03 18.26
N GLY A 82 -17.07 3.98 19.54
CA GLY A 82 -17.37 5.17 20.33
C GLY A 82 -16.15 6.09 20.44
N TYR A 83 -14.99 5.54 20.78
CA TYR A 83 -13.77 6.34 20.89
C TYR A 83 -13.30 6.87 19.52
N SER A 84 -13.43 6.09 18.45
CA SER A 84 -13.13 6.55 17.09
C SER A 84 -13.99 7.74 16.70
N PHE A 85 -15.28 7.72 17.04
CA PHE A 85 -16.18 8.84 16.82
C PHE A 85 -15.76 10.07 17.62
N LEU A 86 -15.49 9.91 18.92
CA LEU A 86 -15.04 11.00 19.79
C LEU A 86 -13.72 11.60 19.32
N TYR A 87 -12.75 10.77 18.91
CA TYR A 87 -11.48 11.26 18.40
C TYR A 87 -11.64 12.09 17.12
N LYS A 88 -12.51 11.63 16.20
CA LYS A 88 -12.72 12.33 14.93
C LYS A 88 -13.53 13.61 15.04
N HIS A 89 -14.44 13.72 16.02
CA HIS A 89 -15.44 14.79 16.05
C HIS A 89 -15.48 15.61 17.34
N GLY A 90 -14.86 15.17 18.42
CA GLY A 90 -15.01 15.82 19.72
C GLY A 90 -13.74 16.06 20.53
N LEU A 91 -12.66 15.34 20.23
CA LEU A 91 -11.40 15.48 20.96
C LEU A 91 -10.39 16.30 20.16
N PRO A 92 -9.55 17.11 20.84
CA PRO A 92 -8.43 17.76 20.17
C PRO A 92 -7.44 16.72 19.68
N HIS A 93 -6.93 16.87 18.46
CA HIS A 93 -5.96 15.96 17.83
C HIS A 93 -4.56 16.27 18.36
N THR A 94 -4.25 15.72 19.51
CA THR A 94 -2.94 15.84 20.17
C THR A 94 -2.20 14.49 20.12
N ARG A 95 -0.89 14.51 20.45
CA ARG A 95 -0.12 13.28 20.62
C ARG A 95 -0.79 12.32 21.61
N GLN A 96 -1.25 12.86 22.77
CA GLN A 96 -1.85 12.03 23.82
C GLN A 96 -3.17 11.39 23.38
N THR A 97 -4.08 12.15 22.76
CA THR A 97 -5.35 11.61 22.27
C THR A 97 -5.15 10.63 21.12
N SER A 98 -4.13 10.85 20.28
CA SER A 98 -3.71 9.91 19.23
C SER A 98 -3.18 8.58 19.80
N GLU A 99 -2.42 8.63 20.90
CA GLU A 99 -1.97 7.42 21.60
C GLU A 99 -3.14 6.64 22.24
N TRP A 100 -4.09 7.33 22.80
CA TRP A 100 -5.31 6.70 23.32
C TRP A 100 -6.15 6.10 22.20
N TYR A 101 -6.29 6.80 21.09
CA TYR A 101 -6.96 6.28 19.91
C TYR A 101 -6.28 5.00 19.40
N ALA A 102 -4.96 4.98 19.31
CA ALA A 102 -4.21 3.78 18.94
C ALA A 102 -4.43 2.62 19.92
N ALA A 103 -4.51 2.92 21.23
CA ALA A 103 -4.77 1.89 22.24
C ALA A 103 -6.16 1.28 22.11
N SER A 104 -7.17 2.08 21.72
CA SER A 104 -8.54 1.63 21.49
C SER A 104 -8.71 0.94 20.15
N PHE A 105 -8.10 1.47 19.08
CA PHE A 105 -8.24 0.96 17.72
C PHE A 105 -7.54 -0.38 17.51
N PHE A 106 -6.43 -0.61 18.21
CA PHE A 106 -5.68 -1.87 18.17
C PHE A 106 -5.82 -2.63 19.50
N PRO A 107 -6.74 -3.59 19.62
CA PRO A 107 -6.97 -4.35 20.85
C PRO A 107 -5.72 -5.05 21.39
N SER A 108 -5.65 -5.22 22.71
CA SER A 108 -4.47 -5.81 23.35
C SER A 108 -4.21 -7.27 22.94
N SER A 109 -5.28 -8.03 22.67
CA SER A 109 -5.21 -9.39 22.15
C SER A 109 -4.58 -9.43 20.76
N TYR A 110 -5.02 -8.54 19.87
CA TYR A 110 -4.44 -8.35 18.54
C TYR A 110 -2.95 -8.04 18.62
N LYS A 111 -2.58 -7.00 19.39
CA LYS A 111 -1.19 -6.58 19.56
C LYS A 111 -0.29 -7.72 20.09
N ARG A 112 -0.79 -8.51 21.05
CA ARG A 112 -0.03 -9.67 21.58
C ARG A 112 0.17 -10.74 20.52
N THR A 113 -0.87 -11.07 19.76
CA THR A 113 -0.80 -12.12 18.74
C THR A 113 0.14 -11.72 17.59
N LEU A 114 0.02 -10.49 17.09
CA LEU A 114 0.92 -9.98 16.04
C LEU A 114 2.38 -9.93 16.51
N ALA A 115 2.64 -9.38 17.70
CA ALA A 115 3.99 -9.31 18.24
C ALA A 115 4.61 -10.71 18.45
N ARG A 116 3.82 -11.69 18.92
CA ARG A 116 4.25 -13.09 19.08
C ARG A 116 4.63 -13.70 17.73
N LYS A 117 3.80 -13.50 16.70
CA LYS A 117 4.08 -13.98 15.33
C LYS A 117 5.38 -13.40 14.78
N ILE A 118 5.59 -12.09 14.89
CA ILE A 118 6.80 -11.42 14.43
C ILE A 118 8.03 -11.91 15.20
N ASN A 119 7.96 -11.94 16.54
CA ASN A 119 9.10 -12.37 17.38
C ASN A 119 9.47 -13.84 17.15
N ALA A 120 8.50 -14.72 16.90
CA ALA A 120 8.75 -16.13 16.59
C ALA A 120 9.55 -16.34 15.30
N ARG A 121 9.51 -15.41 14.36
CA ARG A 121 10.27 -15.46 13.10
C ARG A 121 11.71 -15.03 13.26
N GLN A 122 12.07 -14.38 14.37
CA GLN A 122 13.42 -13.87 14.61
C GLN A 122 13.99 -13.11 13.40
N CYS A 123 13.15 -12.35 12.70
CA CYS A 123 13.53 -11.61 11.50
C CYS A 123 14.38 -10.38 11.86
N ASP A 124 15.26 -9.98 10.94
CA ASP A 124 16.13 -8.82 11.09
C ASP A 124 15.36 -7.52 10.82
N VAL A 125 14.38 -7.60 9.90
CA VAL A 125 13.50 -6.48 9.54
C VAL A 125 12.08 -6.97 9.28
N VAL A 126 11.10 -6.19 9.73
CA VAL A 126 9.68 -6.36 9.37
C VAL A 126 9.18 -5.12 8.64
N ILE A 127 8.56 -5.33 7.49
CA ILE A 127 8.09 -4.29 6.59
C ILE A 127 6.57 -4.37 6.51
N GLY A 128 5.87 -3.34 7.01
CA GLY A 128 4.43 -3.19 6.84
C GLY A 128 4.12 -2.67 5.45
N VAL A 129 3.49 -3.51 4.63
CA VAL A 129 3.16 -3.20 3.25
C VAL A 129 1.88 -2.40 3.22
N HIS A 130 1.97 -1.19 2.75
CA HIS A 130 1.06 -0.03 2.79
C HIS A 130 0.71 0.51 4.20
N ALA A 131 0.08 1.67 4.22
CA ALA A 131 -0.10 2.48 5.44
C ALA A 131 -0.81 1.76 6.58
N PHE A 132 -1.86 0.96 6.30
CA PHE A 132 -2.58 0.26 7.37
C PHE A 132 -1.70 -0.79 8.05
N MET A 133 -0.90 -1.54 7.31
CA MET A 133 0.01 -2.52 7.89
C MET A 133 1.15 -1.84 8.64
N ALA A 134 1.61 -0.69 8.16
CA ALA A 134 2.57 0.15 8.87
C ALA A 134 2.00 0.67 10.22
N LEU A 135 0.73 1.08 10.25
CA LEU A 135 0.02 1.44 11.49
C LEU A 135 -0.11 0.26 12.46
N HIS A 136 -0.37 -0.94 11.95
CA HIS A 136 -0.37 -2.15 12.79
C HIS A 136 1.00 -2.44 13.38
N LEU A 137 2.09 -2.28 12.62
CA LEU A 137 3.45 -2.42 13.14
C LEU A 137 3.78 -1.37 14.19
N SER A 138 3.38 -0.12 14.00
CA SER A 138 3.58 0.93 14.98
C SER A 138 2.90 0.61 16.33
N ALA A 139 1.72 0.01 16.28
CA ALA A 139 0.97 -0.38 17.48
C ALA A 139 1.64 -1.50 18.29
N VAL A 140 2.52 -2.29 17.67
CA VAL A 140 3.26 -3.37 18.34
C VAL A 140 4.75 -3.08 18.50
N LYS A 141 5.24 -1.92 18.07
CA LYS A 141 6.66 -1.56 18.08
C LYS A 141 7.34 -1.77 19.45
N SER A 142 6.67 -1.41 20.53
CA SER A 142 7.20 -1.60 21.89
C SER A 142 7.27 -3.07 22.35
N ARG A 143 6.69 -4.00 21.59
CA ARG A 143 6.61 -5.43 21.89
C ARG A 143 7.50 -6.29 21.00
N ILE A 144 8.14 -5.70 20.02
CA ILE A 144 9.02 -6.38 19.06
C ILE A 144 10.40 -5.76 19.09
N ARG A 145 11.43 -6.58 18.87
CA ARG A 145 12.84 -6.15 18.84
C ARG A 145 13.35 -5.90 17.43
N THR A 146 12.60 -6.36 16.46
CA THR A 146 12.91 -6.30 15.04
C THR A 146 12.88 -4.85 14.54
N LYS A 147 13.77 -4.50 13.61
CA LYS A 147 13.71 -3.23 12.87
C LYS A 147 12.40 -3.16 12.09
N THR A 148 11.70 -2.02 12.19
CA THR A 148 10.37 -1.83 11.59
C THR A 148 10.41 -0.81 10.48
N VAL A 149 9.82 -1.16 9.33
CA VAL A 149 9.72 -0.28 8.17
C VAL A 149 8.25 -0.15 7.76
N GLY A 150 7.79 1.07 7.59
CA GLY A 150 6.48 1.36 6.97
C GLY A 150 6.67 1.65 5.49
N TRP A 151 6.13 0.82 4.60
CA TRP A 151 6.21 1.03 3.16
C TRP A 151 4.91 1.61 2.63
N LEU A 152 4.92 2.93 2.38
CA LEU A 152 3.74 3.71 1.99
C LEU A 152 3.58 3.69 0.47
N HIS A 153 2.52 3.06 -0.02
CA HIS A 153 2.25 2.91 -1.44
C HIS A 153 1.36 4.01 -2.04
N ASN A 154 0.85 4.92 -1.22
CA ASN A 154 0.04 6.04 -1.64
C ASN A 154 0.72 7.38 -1.30
N SER A 155 0.38 8.43 -2.06
CA SER A 155 0.85 9.77 -1.83
C SER A 155 0.25 10.38 -0.56
N TYR A 156 0.91 11.40 -0.01
CA TYR A 156 0.36 12.20 1.09
C TYR A 156 -1.03 12.75 0.75
N GLU A 157 -1.19 13.28 -0.46
CA GLU A 157 -2.46 13.80 -0.96
C GLU A 157 -3.57 12.75 -0.93
N ALA A 158 -3.29 11.51 -1.35
CA ALA A 158 -4.27 10.42 -1.34
C ALA A 158 -4.70 10.03 0.07
N PHE A 159 -3.84 10.20 1.07
CA PHE A 159 -4.20 9.91 2.45
C PHE A 159 -5.07 11.00 3.08
N PHE A 160 -4.82 12.30 2.77
CA PHE A 160 -5.35 13.40 3.59
C PHE A 160 -6.01 14.54 2.82
N GLU A 161 -5.69 14.78 1.55
CA GLU A 161 -6.07 16.01 0.83
C GLU A 161 -7.03 15.79 -0.35
N LYS A 162 -7.23 14.56 -0.82
CA LYS A 162 -8.22 14.28 -1.87
C LYS A 162 -9.64 14.51 -1.37
N GLU A 163 -10.57 14.69 -2.29
CA GLU A 163 -12.01 14.80 -2.00
C GLU A 163 -12.53 13.63 -1.14
N THR A 164 -12.02 12.42 -1.40
CA THR A 164 -12.28 11.22 -0.60
C THR A 164 -10.96 10.62 -0.13
N PRO A 165 -10.38 11.15 0.96
CA PRO A 165 -9.08 10.69 1.44
C PRO A 165 -9.19 9.33 2.13
N TYR A 166 -8.10 8.56 2.12
CA TYR A 166 -8.06 7.25 2.79
C TYR A 166 -8.11 7.34 4.32
N LEU A 167 -7.62 8.44 4.90
CA LEU A 167 -7.49 8.62 6.35
C LEU A 167 -8.06 9.97 6.81
N PRO A 168 -9.36 10.24 6.56
CA PRO A 168 -9.96 11.53 6.88
C PRO A 168 -9.88 11.82 8.38
N GLY A 169 -9.31 12.99 8.74
CA GLY A 169 -9.19 13.44 10.13
C GLY A 169 -8.25 12.60 11.00
N LEU A 170 -7.36 11.81 10.41
CA LEU A 170 -6.41 10.96 11.12
C LEU A 170 -4.94 11.38 10.90
N ASP A 171 -4.69 12.57 10.42
CA ASP A 171 -3.35 13.12 10.14
C ASP A 171 -2.45 13.14 11.38
N CYS A 172 -2.93 13.66 12.51
CA CYS A 172 -2.19 13.66 13.76
C CYS A 172 -1.94 12.23 14.27
N PHE A 173 -2.95 11.36 14.21
CA PHE A 173 -2.80 9.95 14.58
C PHE A 173 -1.74 9.27 13.70
N PHE A 174 -1.81 9.46 12.40
CA PHE A 174 -0.86 8.89 11.45
C PHE A 174 0.57 9.38 11.73
N GLN A 175 0.75 10.70 11.90
CA GLN A 175 2.04 11.29 12.25
C GLN A 175 2.65 10.65 13.49
N VAL A 176 1.87 10.57 14.58
CA VAL A 176 2.32 10.00 15.86
C VAL A 176 2.70 8.52 15.70
N GLN A 177 1.89 7.74 14.99
CA GLN A 177 2.14 6.31 14.81
C GLN A 177 3.31 6.04 13.88
N MET A 178 3.38 6.73 12.73
CA MET A 178 4.49 6.56 11.79
C MET A 178 5.84 7.01 12.40
N GLY A 179 5.81 7.98 13.29
CA GLY A 179 6.99 8.42 14.03
C GLY A 179 7.61 7.36 14.97
N LYS A 180 6.88 6.28 15.29
CA LYS A 180 7.37 5.17 16.12
C LYS A 180 8.17 4.14 15.31
N LEU A 181 7.98 4.07 14.01
CA LEU A 181 8.70 3.14 13.16
C LEU A 181 10.15 3.58 12.98
N ASP A 182 11.06 2.62 12.82
CA ASP A 182 12.47 2.91 12.61
C ASP A 182 12.67 3.60 11.25
N GLU A 183 11.98 3.13 10.21
CA GLU A 183 12.07 3.72 8.87
C GLU A 183 10.69 3.81 8.19
N ARG A 184 10.57 4.69 7.22
CA ARG A 184 9.41 4.89 6.35
C ARG A 184 9.90 5.00 4.92
N VAL A 185 9.23 4.28 4.02
CA VAL A 185 9.55 4.26 2.58
C VAL A 185 8.36 4.81 1.81
N VAL A 186 8.64 5.73 0.91
CA VAL A 186 7.68 6.31 -0.03
C VAL A 186 8.15 6.11 -1.48
N LEU A 187 7.28 6.36 -2.44
CA LEU A 187 7.53 6.03 -3.85
C LEU A 187 8.11 7.21 -4.65
N SER A 188 8.18 8.41 -4.08
CA SER A 188 8.68 9.59 -4.78
C SER A 188 9.33 10.62 -3.85
N HIS A 189 10.24 11.43 -4.40
CA HIS A 189 10.80 12.57 -3.68
C HIS A 189 9.75 13.65 -3.37
N ALA A 190 8.73 13.79 -4.21
CA ALA A 190 7.61 14.70 -3.94
C ALA A 190 6.86 14.30 -2.67
N ASP A 191 6.54 13.00 -2.52
CA ASP A 191 5.90 12.48 -1.33
C ASP A 191 6.78 12.61 -0.09
N ALA A 192 8.07 12.26 -0.19
CA ALA A 192 9.01 12.44 0.93
C ALA A 192 9.04 13.90 1.41
N GLY A 193 9.07 14.84 0.47
CA GLY A 193 8.99 16.28 0.77
C GLY A 193 7.67 16.70 1.41
N CYS A 194 6.54 16.13 0.99
CA CYS A 194 5.23 16.40 1.59
C CYS A 194 5.14 15.85 3.02
N PHE A 195 5.52 14.59 3.26
CA PHE A 195 5.54 14.02 4.61
C PHE A 195 6.48 14.76 5.55
N PHE A 196 7.63 15.21 5.07
CA PHE A 196 8.54 16.02 5.87
C PHE A 196 7.93 17.38 6.24
N ARG A 197 7.46 18.15 5.25
CA ARG A 197 6.92 19.51 5.48
C ARG A 197 5.64 19.51 6.33
N LYS A 198 4.76 18.55 6.10
CA LYS A 198 3.41 18.53 6.72
C LYS A 198 3.39 17.79 8.07
N MET A 199 4.25 16.79 8.25
CA MET A 199 4.23 15.91 9.40
C MET A 199 5.58 15.76 10.11
N ASN A 200 6.64 16.42 9.63
CA ASN A 200 8.00 16.24 10.14
C ASN A 200 8.44 14.75 10.18
N LEU A 201 8.01 13.98 9.16
CA LEU A 201 8.39 12.58 9.00
C LEU A 201 9.43 12.46 7.89
N CYS A 202 10.63 12.01 8.25
CA CYS A 202 11.64 11.64 7.28
C CYS A 202 11.27 10.30 6.63
N CYS A 203 11.33 10.25 5.30
CA CYS A 203 11.04 9.05 4.52
C CYS A 203 12.15 8.80 3.50
N GLU A 204 12.56 7.54 3.38
CA GLU A 204 13.42 7.07 2.30
C GLU A 204 12.61 6.91 1.01
N VAL A 205 13.24 7.19 -0.12
CA VAL A 205 12.58 7.07 -1.43
C VAL A 205 13.05 5.79 -2.12
N ILE A 206 12.11 4.86 -2.33
CA ILE A 206 12.34 3.64 -3.12
C ILE A 206 11.24 3.54 -4.16
N TYR A 207 11.59 3.73 -5.43
CA TYR A 207 10.64 3.60 -6.54
C TYR A 207 10.17 2.18 -6.72
N ASN A 208 8.95 2.03 -7.21
CA ASN A 208 8.47 0.71 -7.62
C ASN A 208 9.33 0.13 -8.75
N PRO A 209 9.64 -1.17 -8.73
CA PRO A 209 10.38 -1.81 -9.81
C PRO A 209 9.54 -1.90 -11.08
N LEU A 210 10.22 -2.03 -12.21
CA LEU A 210 9.55 -2.45 -13.45
C LEU A 210 9.08 -3.90 -13.30
N THR A 211 7.77 -4.11 -13.43
CA THR A 211 7.17 -5.44 -13.34
C THR A 211 7.00 -6.10 -14.72
N VAL A 212 7.29 -5.38 -15.79
CA VAL A 212 7.29 -5.86 -17.17
C VAL A 212 8.56 -5.37 -17.85
N LEU A 213 9.37 -6.29 -18.35
CA LEU A 213 10.55 -5.92 -19.12
C LEU A 213 10.14 -5.51 -20.54
N PRO A 214 10.54 -4.32 -21.02
CA PRO A 214 10.21 -3.89 -22.37
C PRO A 214 10.94 -4.77 -23.41
N LYS A 215 10.21 -5.30 -24.39
CA LYS A 215 10.77 -6.10 -25.49
C LYS A 215 11.32 -5.27 -26.66
N GLY A 216 11.39 -3.95 -26.49
CA GLY A 216 11.84 -3.01 -27.51
C GLY A 216 11.15 -1.67 -27.39
N ARG A 217 11.44 -0.77 -28.33
CA ARG A 217 10.73 0.53 -28.45
C ARG A 217 9.56 0.39 -29.41
N GLY A 218 8.38 0.90 -29.04
CA GLY A 218 7.25 1.01 -29.94
C GLY A 218 7.62 1.83 -31.18
N LYS A 219 7.09 1.47 -32.34
CA LYS A 219 7.23 2.29 -33.55
C LYS A 219 6.43 3.58 -33.38
N LYS A 220 7.04 4.72 -33.64
CA LYS A 220 6.38 6.04 -33.55
C LYS A 220 5.30 6.29 -34.63
N GLU A 221 5.17 5.37 -35.56
CA GLU A 221 4.23 5.46 -36.69
C GLU A 221 2.77 5.16 -36.32
N TYR A 222 2.54 4.58 -35.12
CA TYR A 222 1.18 4.31 -34.67
C TYR A 222 0.55 5.58 -34.11
N ARG A 223 -0.40 6.15 -34.85
CA ARG A 223 -1.26 7.27 -34.37
C ARG A 223 -2.29 6.75 -33.37
N ARG A 224 -1.79 6.15 -32.28
CA ARG A 224 -2.57 5.50 -31.25
C ARG A 224 -2.11 5.92 -29.87
N ILE A 225 -3.07 6.37 -29.06
CA ILE A 225 -2.89 6.61 -27.64
C ILE A 225 -3.35 5.36 -26.90
N LEU A 226 -2.49 4.80 -26.05
CA LEU A 226 -2.81 3.64 -25.25
C LEU A 226 -2.88 4.06 -23.77
N ALA A 227 -3.99 3.76 -23.11
CA ALA A 227 -4.17 3.90 -21.67
C ALA A 227 -4.49 2.54 -21.05
N VAL A 228 -3.81 2.21 -19.94
CA VAL A 228 -3.97 0.92 -19.26
C VAL A 228 -4.28 1.15 -17.78
N GLY A 229 -5.31 0.49 -17.27
CA GLY A 229 -5.66 0.57 -15.86
C GLY A 229 -6.99 -0.05 -15.49
N ARG A 230 -7.22 -0.15 -14.17
CA ARG A 230 -8.49 -0.61 -13.65
C ARG A 230 -9.60 0.40 -13.95
N PHE A 231 -10.77 -0.08 -14.37
CA PHE A 231 -11.95 0.74 -14.60
C PHE A 231 -12.61 1.11 -13.26
N SER A 232 -12.12 2.21 -12.69
CA SER A 232 -12.57 2.73 -11.41
C SER A 232 -12.69 4.25 -11.49
N PHE A 233 -13.91 4.76 -11.32
CA PHE A 233 -14.20 6.19 -11.39
C PHE A 233 -13.38 6.97 -10.37
N GLY A 234 -12.92 8.16 -10.73
CA GLY A 234 -12.13 9.03 -9.86
C GLY A 234 -10.69 8.60 -9.58
N HIS A 235 -10.28 7.35 -9.93
CA HIS A 235 -8.91 6.89 -9.67
C HIS A 235 -7.98 6.98 -10.88
N LYS A 236 -8.47 6.70 -12.08
CA LYS A 236 -7.65 6.64 -13.29
C LYS A 236 -7.94 7.75 -14.30
N GLY A 237 -9.03 8.48 -14.11
CA GLY A 237 -9.39 9.62 -14.97
C GLY A 237 -9.71 9.24 -16.42
N PHE A 238 -10.19 8.03 -16.68
CA PHE A 238 -10.56 7.62 -18.04
C PHE A 238 -11.75 8.40 -18.58
N ASP A 239 -12.64 8.86 -17.72
CA ASP A 239 -13.72 9.79 -18.07
C ASP A 239 -13.18 11.13 -18.62
N ILE A 240 -12.15 11.67 -17.97
CA ILE A 240 -11.45 12.89 -18.44
C ILE A 240 -10.72 12.61 -19.75
N LEU A 241 -10.04 11.45 -19.84
CA LEU A 241 -9.30 11.05 -21.04
C LEU A 241 -10.23 10.90 -22.25
N ILE A 242 -11.39 10.25 -22.10
CA ILE A 242 -12.39 10.08 -23.17
C ILE A 242 -12.88 11.46 -23.66
N LYS A 243 -13.24 12.35 -22.75
CA LYS A 243 -13.66 13.71 -23.08
C LYS A 243 -12.55 14.51 -23.77
N ALA A 244 -11.33 14.44 -23.30
CA ALA A 244 -10.19 15.12 -23.91
C ALA A 244 -9.90 14.58 -25.30
N PHE A 245 -9.97 13.25 -25.48
CA PHE A 245 -9.75 12.63 -26.78
C PHE A 245 -10.85 12.99 -27.78
N SER A 246 -12.12 13.11 -27.37
CA SER A 246 -13.22 13.54 -28.26
C SER A 246 -13.03 14.94 -28.86
N VAL A 247 -12.32 15.83 -28.12
CA VAL A 247 -11.93 17.13 -28.64
C VAL A 247 -10.73 17.02 -29.57
N PHE A 248 -9.72 16.24 -29.16
CA PHE A 248 -8.48 16.06 -29.92
C PHE A 248 -8.73 15.42 -31.31
N VAL A 249 -9.57 14.41 -31.40
CA VAL A 249 -9.82 13.66 -32.66
C VAL A 249 -10.49 14.51 -33.72
N LYS A 250 -11.18 15.60 -33.38
CA LYS A 250 -11.78 16.54 -34.36
C LYS A 250 -10.75 17.19 -35.26
N THR A 251 -9.54 17.43 -34.76
CA THR A 251 -8.42 18.00 -35.52
C THR A 251 -7.39 16.95 -35.95
N HIS A 252 -7.49 15.73 -35.42
CA HIS A 252 -6.58 14.62 -35.67
C HIS A 252 -7.36 13.32 -35.92
N PRO A 253 -8.15 13.25 -37.02
CA PRO A 253 -9.13 12.16 -37.23
C PRO A 253 -8.49 10.80 -37.49
N ASP A 254 -7.21 10.75 -37.74
CA ASP A 254 -6.41 9.54 -37.96
C ASP A 254 -5.79 8.96 -36.68
N TRP A 255 -6.08 9.56 -35.53
CA TRP A 255 -5.67 9.04 -34.24
C TRP A 255 -6.75 8.17 -33.60
N THR A 256 -6.33 7.15 -32.85
CA THR A 256 -7.19 6.27 -32.07
C THR A 256 -6.82 6.28 -30.60
N LEU A 257 -7.80 6.14 -29.72
CA LEU A 257 -7.62 5.92 -28.30
C LEU A 257 -8.01 4.47 -27.97
N GLU A 258 -7.08 3.75 -27.39
CA GLU A 258 -7.30 2.39 -26.90
C GLU A 258 -7.18 2.40 -25.37
N ILE A 259 -8.25 1.97 -24.68
CA ILE A 259 -8.26 1.86 -23.21
C ILE A 259 -8.36 0.38 -22.86
N VAL A 260 -7.32 -0.12 -22.19
CA VAL A 260 -7.20 -1.54 -21.79
C VAL A 260 -7.36 -1.67 -20.29
N GLY A 261 -8.28 -2.51 -19.88
CA GLY A 261 -8.51 -2.77 -18.46
C GLY A 261 -9.84 -3.48 -18.21
N GLU A 262 -10.14 -3.63 -16.95
CA GLU A 262 -11.39 -4.18 -16.43
C GLU A 262 -11.79 -3.48 -15.13
N GLY A 263 -13.04 -3.56 -14.76
CA GLY A 263 -13.52 -3.03 -13.48
C GLY A 263 -15.01 -2.70 -13.47
N PRO A 264 -15.53 -2.31 -12.32
CA PRO A 264 -16.98 -2.10 -12.13
C PRO A 264 -17.55 -0.98 -12.99
N GLU A 265 -16.71 -0.05 -13.46
CA GLU A 265 -17.15 1.14 -14.23
C GLU A 265 -17.08 0.95 -15.75
N GLU A 266 -16.94 -0.28 -16.25
CA GLU A 266 -16.87 -0.54 -17.70
C GLU A 266 -18.09 -0.03 -18.45
N ALA A 267 -19.29 -0.25 -17.91
CA ALA A 267 -20.52 0.21 -18.52
C ALA A 267 -20.58 1.75 -18.63
N LEU A 268 -20.10 2.46 -17.61
CA LEU A 268 -20.01 3.92 -17.61
C LEU A 268 -19.06 4.42 -18.71
N TYR A 269 -17.88 3.83 -18.83
CA TYR A 269 -16.91 4.25 -19.85
C TYR A 269 -17.39 3.94 -21.26
N ARG A 270 -18.07 2.81 -21.47
CA ARG A 270 -18.72 2.50 -22.76
C ARG A 270 -19.82 3.52 -23.11
N SER A 271 -20.62 3.94 -22.11
CA SER A 271 -21.62 5.00 -22.31
C SER A 271 -20.99 6.33 -22.72
N LEU A 272 -19.91 6.74 -22.03
CA LEU A 272 -19.17 7.96 -22.38
C LEU A 272 -18.56 7.90 -23.78
N ILE A 273 -18.03 6.77 -24.22
CA ILE A 273 -17.49 6.59 -25.57
C ILE A 273 -18.59 6.74 -26.62
N ASN A 274 -19.81 6.28 -26.33
CA ASN A 274 -20.94 6.42 -27.26
C ASN A 274 -21.52 7.84 -27.28
N GLU A 275 -21.35 8.61 -26.20
CA GLU A 275 -21.82 10.00 -26.10
C GLU A 275 -20.91 10.97 -26.87
N TYR A 276 -19.62 10.71 -26.90
CA TYR A 276 -18.60 11.59 -27.50
C TYR A 276 -18.04 11.06 -28.82
#